data_615e91d342b59f9aded85e5d41f2d607
#
_entry.id   615e91d342b59f9aded85e5d41f2d607
#
_cell.length_a   1.000
_cell.length_b   1.000
_cell.length_c   1.000
_cell.angle_alpha   90.00
_cell.angle_beta   90.00
_cell.angle_gamma   90.00
#
_symmetry.space_group_name_H-M   'P 1'
#
loop_
_entity.id
_entity.type
_entity.pdbx_description
1 polymer ?
#
loop_
_entity_poly.entity_id
_entity_poly.type
_entity_poly.pdbx_seq_one_letter_code
_entity_poly.pdbx_strand_id
1 'polypeptide(L)'
;MLYKIAHILRDKLSWLWNIIEWGNGVLFSLRYGKLLKRFEFTTVPEGYDIFPILKVSTDQLVSFFEQQPEDAYTYFRPHGFDEKSIKRLQKNKAFLGYVLKDKENGEIAGYCFNRCFFHGQGFRGRMVDMNYRGKGLGTAMNKILNEVGLKIGLRLFETVSKDNVASYRSALSASKVKVVKEMEENELFLEILP
;
A
#
# COMPACT_ATOMS: atom_id res chain seq x y z
N MET A 1 -6.22 -10.12 21.45
CA MET A 1 -5.17 -9.76 22.42
C MET A 1 -3.96 -9.11 21.73
N LEU A 2 -3.30 -9.74 20.75
CA LEU A 2 -2.15 -9.17 20.01
C LEU A 2 -2.43 -7.82 19.34
N TYR A 3 -3.62 -7.63 18.75
CA TYR A 3 -4.02 -6.37 18.12
C TYR A 3 -4.07 -5.19 19.13
N LYS A 4 -4.67 -5.40 20.31
CA LYS A 4 -4.70 -4.38 21.37
C LYS A 4 -3.31 -4.04 21.90
N ILE A 5 -2.43 -5.04 22.01
CA ILE A 5 -1.03 -4.83 22.44
C ILE A 5 -0.28 -4.02 21.38
N ALA A 6 -0.48 -4.29 20.07
CA ALA A 6 0.14 -3.53 19.00
C ALA A 6 -0.28 -2.05 19.01
N HIS A 7 -1.56 -1.74 19.28
CA HIS A 7 -2.03 -0.36 19.43
C HIS A 7 -1.42 0.34 20.65
N ILE A 8 -1.38 -0.32 21.81
CA ILE A 8 -0.77 0.24 23.03
C ILE A 8 0.73 0.51 22.81
N LEU A 9 1.45 -0.40 22.17
CA LEU A 9 2.86 -0.22 21.83
C LEU A 9 3.07 0.96 20.88
N ARG A 10 2.25 1.06 19.85
CA ARG A 10 2.33 2.17 18.88
C ARG A 10 2.06 3.53 19.53
N ASP A 11 1.06 3.62 20.39
CA ASP A 11 0.56 4.89 20.91
C ASP A 11 1.30 5.33 22.18
N LYS A 12 1.73 4.40 23.05
CA LYS A 12 2.43 4.71 24.31
C LYS A 12 3.94 4.49 24.27
N LEU A 13 4.45 3.63 23.38
CA LEU A 13 5.86 3.28 23.26
C LEU A 13 6.35 3.44 21.82
N SER A 14 6.12 4.61 21.23
CA SER A 14 6.45 4.90 19.82
C SER A 14 7.92 4.64 19.45
N TRP A 15 8.84 4.83 20.40
CA TRP A 15 10.26 4.51 20.20
C TRP A 15 10.50 3.01 20.01
N LEU A 16 9.85 2.16 20.82
CA LEU A 16 9.95 0.71 20.69
C LEU A 16 9.31 0.22 19.38
N TRP A 17 8.16 0.81 19.01
CA TRP A 17 7.54 0.55 17.73
C TRP A 17 8.46 0.86 16.55
N ASN A 18 9.17 1.99 16.61
CA ASN A 18 10.14 2.37 15.58
C ASN A 18 11.31 1.38 15.47
N ILE A 19 11.80 0.84 16.59
CA ILE A 19 12.84 -0.20 16.59
C ILE A 19 12.33 -1.48 15.94
N ILE A 20 11.10 -1.91 16.25
CA ILE A 20 10.48 -3.10 15.67
C ILE A 20 10.29 -2.91 14.15
N GLU A 21 9.79 -1.76 13.70
CA GLU A 21 9.66 -1.45 12.27
C GLU A 21 11.02 -1.42 11.56
N TRP A 22 12.03 -0.81 12.18
CA TRP A 22 13.39 -0.78 11.64
C TRP A 22 13.97 -2.20 11.52
N GLY A 23 13.86 -3.02 12.57
CA GLY A 23 14.31 -4.41 12.57
C GLY A 23 13.60 -5.24 11.49
N ASN A 24 12.28 -5.11 11.37
CA ASN A 24 11.52 -5.72 10.29
C ASN A 24 12.05 -5.29 8.91
N GLY A 25 12.33 -4.00 8.73
CA GLY A 25 12.87 -3.46 7.47
C GLY A 25 14.23 -4.04 7.11
N VAL A 26 15.12 -4.20 8.09
CA VAL A 26 16.44 -4.83 7.88
C VAL A 26 16.29 -6.29 7.48
N LEU A 27 15.54 -7.08 8.24
CA LEU A 27 15.32 -8.51 7.97
C LEU A 27 14.60 -8.72 6.64
N PHE A 28 13.62 -7.90 6.32
CA PHE A 28 12.93 -7.92 5.03
C PHE A 28 13.92 -7.64 3.88
N SER A 29 14.76 -6.63 4.02
CA SER A 29 15.75 -6.30 3.00
C SER A 29 16.79 -7.40 2.78
N LEU A 30 17.21 -8.09 3.83
CA LEU A 30 18.12 -9.24 3.73
C LEU A 30 17.47 -10.39 2.96
N ARG A 31 16.20 -10.68 3.24
CA ARG A 31 15.48 -11.79 2.63
C ARG A 31 15.04 -11.52 1.19
N TYR A 32 14.49 -10.34 0.92
CA TYR A 32 13.82 -10.01 -0.34
C TYR A 32 14.55 -8.98 -1.20
N GLY A 33 15.55 -8.29 -0.67
CA GLY A 33 16.20 -7.16 -1.34
C GLY A 33 16.86 -7.52 -2.69
N LYS A 34 17.42 -8.72 -2.82
CA LYS A 34 18.00 -9.17 -4.11
C LYS A 34 16.93 -9.37 -5.17
N LEU A 35 15.75 -9.90 -4.81
CA LEU A 35 14.63 -10.10 -5.72
C LEU A 35 14.07 -8.76 -6.18
N LEU A 36 13.88 -7.82 -5.23
CA LEU A 36 13.36 -6.48 -5.51
C LEU A 36 14.27 -5.65 -6.41
N LYS A 37 15.60 -5.80 -6.31
CA LYS A 37 16.55 -5.09 -7.19
C LYS A 37 16.47 -5.52 -8.65
N ARG A 38 15.98 -6.73 -8.93
CA ARG A 38 15.84 -7.31 -10.28
C ARG A 38 14.41 -7.28 -10.76
N PHE A 39 13.51 -6.68 -9.96
CA PHE A 39 12.09 -6.67 -10.27
C PHE A 39 11.76 -5.56 -11.27
N GLU A 40 11.06 -5.94 -12.32
CA GLU A 40 10.52 -5.03 -13.32
C GLU A 40 9.00 -5.24 -13.41
N PHE A 41 8.27 -4.15 -13.50
CA PHE A 41 6.81 -4.18 -13.62
C PHE A 41 6.40 -4.45 -15.07
N THR A 42 5.43 -5.34 -15.25
CA THR A 42 4.83 -5.66 -16.55
C THR A 42 3.36 -5.22 -16.64
N THR A 43 2.76 -4.85 -15.51
CA THR A 43 1.31 -4.54 -15.41
C THR A 43 1.02 -3.04 -15.31
N VAL A 44 2.00 -2.17 -15.59
CA VAL A 44 1.79 -0.71 -15.58
C VAL A 44 0.86 -0.34 -16.73
N PRO A 45 -0.26 0.38 -16.48
CA PRO A 45 -1.19 0.75 -17.54
C PRO A 45 -0.56 1.76 -18.50
N GLU A 46 -0.96 1.69 -19.76
CA GLU A 46 -0.57 2.66 -20.80
C GLU A 46 -0.95 4.09 -20.37
N GLY A 47 -0.12 5.07 -20.73
CA GLY A 47 -0.31 6.47 -20.30
C GLY A 47 0.21 6.81 -18.91
N TYR A 48 0.72 5.84 -18.15
CA TYR A 48 1.25 6.06 -16.81
C TYR A 48 2.67 5.54 -16.65
N ASP A 49 3.43 6.20 -15.77
CA ASP A 49 4.72 5.71 -15.27
C ASP A 49 4.60 5.37 -13.79
N ILE A 50 5.34 4.32 -13.37
CA ILE A 50 5.40 3.91 -11.97
C ILE A 50 6.71 4.34 -11.33
N PHE A 51 6.62 4.95 -10.15
CA PHE A 51 7.78 5.34 -9.35
C PHE A 51 7.67 4.81 -7.93
N PRO A 52 8.74 4.19 -7.38
CA PRO A 52 8.84 3.96 -5.95
C PRO A 52 8.75 5.29 -5.19
N ILE A 53 8.04 5.33 -4.07
CA ILE A 53 7.89 6.58 -3.26
C ILE A 53 9.24 7.16 -2.83
N LEU A 54 10.28 6.34 -2.69
CA LEU A 54 11.64 6.77 -2.39
C LEU A 54 12.22 7.71 -3.47
N LYS A 55 11.75 7.60 -4.72
CA LYS A 55 12.19 8.43 -5.86
C LYS A 55 11.30 9.64 -6.11
N VAL A 56 10.27 9.85 -5.29
CA VAL A 56 9.34 10.98 -5.37
C VAL A 56 9.65 11.93 -4.21
N SER A 57 9.61 13.25 -4.45
CA SER A 57 9.85 14.20 -3.36
C SER A 57 8.79 14.07 -2.27
N THR A 58 9.18 14.29 -1.02
CA THR A 58 8.23 14.25 0.10
C THR A 58 7.11 15.27 -0.10
N ASP A 59 7.45 16.46 -0.58
CA ASP A 59 6.48 17.54 -0.79
C ASP A 59 5.43 17.16 -1.83
N GLN A 60 5.83 16.50 -2.94
CA GLN A 60 4.87 15.99 -3.93
C GLN A 60 3.90 14.97 -3.33
N LEU A 61 4.40 14.08 -2.45
CA LEU A 61 3.54 13.09 -1.78
C LEU A 61 2.60 13.75 -0.77
N VAL A 62 3.08 14.69 0.02
CA VAL A 62 2.26 15.46 0.97
C VAL A 62 1.18 16.24 0.22
N SER A 63 1.55 16.99 -0.81
CA SER A 63 0.61 17.76 -1.65
C SER A 63 -0.44 16.84 -2.29
N PHE A 64 -0.05 15.65 -2.78
CA PHE A 64 -1.02 14.68 -3.31
C PHE A 64 -2.07 14.30 -2.26
N PHE A 65 -1.69 14.05 -1.03
CA PHE A 65 -2.64 13.72 0.02
C PHE A 65 -3.48 14.92 0.46
N GLU A 66 -2.89 16.12 0.59
CA GLU A 66 -3.61 17.33 1.00
C GLU A 66 -4.68 17.76 0.00
N GLN A 67 -4.49 17.46 -1.27
CA GLN A 67 -5.45 17.78 -2.35
C GLN A 67 -6.64 16.81 -2.41
N GLN A 68 -6.57 15.65 -1.74
CA GLN A 68 -7.69 14.72 -1.76
C GLN A 68 -8.86 15.22 -0.92
N PRO A 69 -10.10 15.01 -1.39
CA PRO A 69 -11.28 15.38 -0.62
C PRO A 69 -11.41 14.54 0.64
N GLU A 70 -12.11 15.05 1.66
CA GLU A 70 -12.25 14.40 2.96
C GLU A 70 -12.85 12.99 2.86
N ASP A 71 -13.78 12.76 1.94
CA ASP A 71 -14.39 11.45 1.70
C ASP A 71 -13.40 10.37 1.24
N ALA A 72 -12.28 10.76 0.60
CA ALA A 72 -11.22 9.82 0.23
C ALA A 72 -10.59 9.12 1.45
N TYR A 73 -10.68 9.74 2.62
CA TYR A 73 -10.13 9.23 3.87
C TYR A 73 -11.11 8.41 4.70
N THR A 74 -12.36 8.28 4.27
CA THR A 74 -13.38 7.47 4.97
C THR A 74 -12.92 6.02 5.15
N TYR A 75 -12.31 5.45 4.12
CA TYR A 75 -11.84 4.06 4.13
C TYR A 75 -10.32 3.92 3.98
N PHE A 76 -9.56 5.03 3.97
CA PHE A 76 -8.13 4.99 3.70
C PHE A 76 -7.34 5.84 4.69
N ARG A 77 -6.97 5.24 5.83
CA ARG A 77 -6.10 5.85 6.85
C ARG A 77 -4.99 4.88 7.30
N PRO A 78 -4.15 4.38 6.38
CA PRO A 78 -3.16 3.35 6.70
C PRO A 78 -1.96 3.90 7.49
N HIS A 79 -1.69 5.19 7.41
CA HIS A 79 -0.56 5.90 8.04
C HIS A 79 -0.83 7.40 8.13
N GLY A 80 0.05 8.14 8.79
CA GLY A 80 0.02 9.62 8.74
C GLY A 80 0.45 10.13 7.36
N PHE A 81 -0.14 11.24 6.94
CA PHE A 81 0.13 11.87 5.64
C PHE A 81 1.02 13.13 5.75
N ASP A 82 1.42 13.46 6.96
CA ASP A 82 2.36 14.55 7.23
C ASP A 82 3.79 14.24 6.74
N GLU A 83 4.59 15.28 6.58
CA GLU A 83 5.96 15.18 6.06
C GLU A 83 6.83 14.19 6.84
N LYS A 84 6.73 14.18 8.17
CA LYS A 84 7.51 13.28 9.04
C LYS A 84 7.12 11.81 8.82
N SER A 85 5.82 11.55 8.70
CA SER A 85 5.27 10.22 8.43
C SER A 85 5.69 9.72 7.05
N ILE A 86 5.58 10.55 6.02
CA ILE A 86 5.98 10.20 4.65
C ILE A 86 7.49 9.94 4.58
N LYS A 87 8.34 10.80 5.15
CA LYS A 87 9.80 10.58 5.19
C LYS A 87 10.16 9.25 5.88
N ARG A 88 9.41 8.86 6.92
CA ARG A 88 9.61 7.57 7.59
C ARG A 88 9.26 6.40 6.68
N LEU A 89 8.15 6.47 5.96
CA LEU A 89 7.74 5.43 5.01
C LEU A 89 8.75 5.29 3.86
N GLN A 90 9.24 6.39 3.31
CA GLN A 90 10.25 6.39 2.25
C GLN A 90 11.55 5.68 2.68
N LYS A 91 11.92 5.76 3.96
CA LYS A 91 13.10 5.08 4.53
C LYS A 91 12.86 3.62 4.91
N ASN A 92 11.60 3.19 5.02
CA ASN A 92 11.27 1.84 5.46
C ASN A 92 11.40 0.83 4.32
N LYS A 93 12.42 -0.03 4.40
CA LYS A 93 12.71 -1.05 3.38
C LYS A 93 11.63 -2.13 3.23
N ALA A 94 10.77 -2.31 4.23
CA ALA A 94 9.64 -3.23 4.19
C ALA A 94 8.33 -2.54 3.75
N PHE A 95 8.38 -1.27 3.37
CA PHE A 95 7.25 -0.53 2.82
C PHE A 95 7.45 -0.34 1.31
N LEU A 96 6.86 -1.22 0.51
CA LEU A 96 6.92 -1.15 -0.94
C LEU A 96 5.83 -0.21 -1.45
N GLY A 97 6.09 1.10 -1.37
CA GLY A 97 5.18 2.14 -1.82
C GLY A 97 5.50 2.63 -3.22
N TYR A 98 4.46 2.89 -4.01
CA TYR A 98 4.57 3.35 -5.39
C TYR A 98 3.54 4.45 -5.68
N VAL A 99 3.87 5.30 -6.64
CA VAL A 99 2.91 6.21 -7.27
C VAL A 99 2.82 5.90 -8.76
N LEU A 100 1.63 6.07 -9.32
CA LEU A 100 1.41 6.17 -10.75
C LEU A 100 1.37 7.64 -11.12
N LYS A 101 2.23 8.07 -12.04
CA LYS A 101 2.21 9.42 -12.62
C LYS A 101 1.65 9.36 -14.03
N ASP A 102 0.75 10.28 -14.34
CA ASP A 102 0.27 10.51 -15.69
C ASP A 102 1.42 11.05 -16.55
N LYS A 103 1.64 10.45 -17.72
CA LYS A 103 2.72 10.85 -18.65
C LYS A 103 2.49 12.20 -19.30
N GLU A 104 1.22 12.61 -19.45
CA GLU A 104 0.87 13.85 -20.14
C GLU A 104 1.20 15.08 -19.29
N ASN A 105 0.91 15.03 -17.98
CA ASN A 105 1.04 16.19 -17.09
C ASN A 105 2.03 15.98 -15.92
N GLY A 106 2.50 14.75 -15.69
CA GLY A 106 3.41 14.41 -14.60
C GLY A 106 2.78 14.36 -13.21
N GLU A 107 1.45 14.50 -13.11
CA GLU A 107 0.72 14.48 -11.85
C GLU A 107 0.61 13.07 -11.28
N ILE A 108 0.48 12.97 -9.97
CA ILE A 108 0.24 11.69 -9.29
C ILE A 108 -1.22 11.31 -9.44
N ALA A 109 -1.50 10.31 -10.29
CA ALA A 109 -2.82 9.77 -10.51
C ALA A 109 -3.26 8.75 -9.44
N GLY A 110 -2.30 8.18 -8.70
CA GLY A 110 -2.61 7.25 -7.63
C GLY A 110 -1.39 6.86 -6.81
N TYR A 111 -1.67 6.41 -5.59
CA TYR A 111 -0.71 5.94 -4.60
C TYR A 111 -1.09 4.54 -4.14
N CYS A 112 -0.13 3.63 -4.07
CA CYS A 112 -0.37 2.27 -3.59
C CYS A 112 0.85 1.70 -2.89
N PHE A 113 0.63 0.70 -2.02
CA PHE A 113 1.71 0.08 -1.26
C PHE A 113 1.40 -1.36 -0.84
N ASN A 114 2.48 -2.12 -0.60
CA ASN A 114 2.49 -3.32 0.24
C ASN A 114 3.32 -3.00 1.49
N ARG A 115 2.70 -3.00 2.68
CA ARG A 115 3.41 -3.00 3.96
C ARG A 115 3.79 -4.44 4.27
N CYS A 116 5.08 -4.74 4.19
CA CYS A 116 5.59 -6.09 4.21
C CYS A 116 6.23 -6.44 5.57
N PHE A 117 6.25 -7.74 5.85
CA PHE A 117 6.89 -8.31 7.02
C PHE A 117 7.91 -9.38 6.59
N PHE A 118 9.03 -9.45 7.31
CA PHE A 118 10.12 -10.36 7.00
C PHE A 118 9.70 -11.84 6.98
N HIS A 119 8.64 -12.19 7.70
CA HIS A 119 8.11 -13.56 7.73
C HIS A 119 7.24 -13.93 6.50
N GLY A 120 7.10 -13.04 5.52
CA GLY A 120 6.47 -13.38 4.24
C GLY A 120 5.02 -12.93 4.08
N GLN A 121 4.56 -11.98 4.86
CA GLN A 121 3.23 -11.36 4.69
C GLN A 121 3.34 -9.92 4.20
N GLY A 122 2.35 -9.47 3.42
CA GLY A 122 2.20 -8.10 2.99
C GLY A 122 0.74 -7.65 3.10
N PHE A 123 0.54 -6.42 3.58
CA PHE A 123 -0.77 -5.78 3.67
C PHE A 123 -0.81 -4.64 2.68
N ARG A 124 -1.75 -4.67 1.77
CA ARG A 124 -1.83 -3.70 0.68
C ARG A 124 -2.86 -2.60 0.94
N GLY A 125 -2.59 -1.43 0.37
CA GLY A 125 -3.51 -0.32 0.36
C GLY A 125 -3.29 0.54 -0.89
N ARG A 126 -4.33 1.28 -1.30
CA ARG A 126 -4.26 2.17 -2.47
C ARG A 126 -5.24 3.32 -2.36
N MET A 127 -4.89 4.44 -2.99
CA MET A 127 -5.72 5.61 -3.20
C MET A 127 -5.59 6.06 -4.64
N VAL A 128 -6.71 6.29 -5.31
CA VAL A 128 -6.79 6.91 -6.65
C VAL A 128 -7.12 8.38 -6.45
N ASP A 129 -6.37 9.26 -7.11
CA ASP A 129 -6.67 10.69 -7.13
C ASP A 129 -8.09 10.93 -7.64
N MET A 130 -8.77 11.93 -7.07
CA MET A 130 -10.18 12.22 -7.38
C MET A 130 -10.43 12.48 -8.87
N ASN A 131 -9.49 13.12 -9.57
CA ASN A 131 -9.59 13.44 -10.99
C ASN A 131 -9.33 12.24 -11.92
N TYR A 132 -8.82 11.15 -11.35
CA TYR A 132 -8.48 9.91 -12.05
C TYR A 132 -9.39 8.74 -11.71
N ARG A 133 -10.42 8.95 -10.88
CA ARG A 133 -11.42 7.92 -10.54
C ARG A 133 -12.19 7.48 -11.79
N GLY A 134 -12.72 6.27 -11.78
CA GLY A 134 -13.49 5.70 -12.89
C GLY A 134 -12.67 5.21 -14.10
N LYS A 135 -11.36 5.47 -14.15
CA LYS A 135 -10.45 5.08 -15.25
C LYS A 135 -9.77 3.70 -15.04
N GLY A 136 -10.24 2.88 -14.12
CA GLY A 136 -9.67 1.53 -13.87
C GLY A 136 -8.36 1.50 -13.07
N LEU A 137 -7.83 2.65 -12.64
CA LEU A 137 -6.54 2.73 -11.93
C LEU A 137 -6.50 1.94 -10.62
N GLY A 138 -7.61 1.86 -9.89
CA GLY A 138 -7.67 1.04 -8.68
C GLY A 138 -7.37 -0.44 -8.97
N THR A 139 -7.90 -0.98 -10.06
CA THR A 139 -7.62 -2.35 -10.52
C THR A 139 -6.17 -2.49 -11.01
N ALA A 140 -5.66 -1.51 -11.77
CA ALA A 140 -4.28 -1.52 -12.24
C ALA A 140 -3.28 -1.51 -11.05
N MET A 141 -3.49 -0.65 -10.05
CA MET A 141 -2.66 -0.62 -8.84
C MET A 141 -2.72 -1.92 -8.06
N ASN A 142 -3.87 -2.59 -7.98
CA ASN A 142 -3.95 -3.91 -7.38
C ASN A 142 -3.12 -4.94 -8.14
N LYS A 143 -3.16 -4.94 -9.49
CA LYS A 143 -2.31 -5.83 -10.32
C LYS A 143 -0.83 -5.58 -10.07
N ILE A 144 -0.40 -4.32 -10.01
CA ILE A 144 0.97 -3.91 -9.69
C ILE A 144 1.40 -4.44 -8.31
N LEU A 145 0.57 -4.25 -7.27
CA LEU A 145 0.87 -4.73 -5.92
C LEU A 145 0.92 -6.26 -5.84
N ASN A 146 0.02 -6.94 -6.56
CA ASN A 146 0.03 -8.41 -6.66
C ASN A 146 1.30 -8.87 -7.38
N GLU A 147 1.64 -8.24 -8.50
CA GLU A 147 2.80 -8.61 -9.29
C GLU A 147 4.08 -8.56 -8.44
N VAL A 148 4.36 -7.46 -7.76
CA VAL A 148 5.56 -7.36 -6.93
C VAL A 148 5.51 -8.28 -5.73
N GLY A 149 4.38 -8.34 -5.02
CA GLY A 149 4.29 -9.11 -3.77
C GLY A 149 4.32 -10.63 -4.00
N LEU A 150 3.54 -11.13 -4.96
CA LEU A 150 3.48 -12.57 -5.25
C LEU A 150 4.78 -13.08 -5.90
N LYS A 151 5.38 -12.32 -6.83
CA LYS A 151 6.67 -12.71 -7.45
C LYS A 151 7.83 -12.83 -6.45
N ILE A 152 7.83 -12.04 -5.38
CA ILE A 152 8.85 -12.20 -4.34
C ILE A 152 8.44 -13.22 -3.25
N GLY A 153 7.29 -13.88 -3.38
CA GLY A 153 6.84 -14.96 -2.50
C GLY A 153 6.12 -14.48 -1.24
N LEU A 154 5.49 -13.31 -1.26
CA LEU A 154 4.65 -12.86 -0.14
C LEU A 154 3.23 -13.41 -0.25
N ARG A 155 2.63 -13.71 0.89
CA ARG A 155 1.18 -13.80 1.03
C ARG A 155 0.62 -12.38 1.21
N LEU A 156 -0.31 -11.99 0.37
CA LEU A 156 -0.87 -10.64 0.37
C LEU A 156 -2.27 -10.62 0.98
N PHE A 157 -2.50 -9.59 1.78
CA PHE A 157 -3.77 -9.38 2.47
C PHE A 157 -4.23 -7.93 2.30
N GLU A 158 -5.55 -7.73 2.42
CA GLU A 158 -6.14 -6.40 2.60
C GLU A 158 -7.38 -6.47 3.48
N THR A 159 -7.70 -5.36 4.11
CA THR A 159 -9.00 -5.15 4.75
C THR A 159 -9.81 -4.20 3.89
N VAL A 160 -11.06 -4.53 3.62
CA VAL A 160 -11.97 -3.71 2.84
C VAL A 160 -13.34 -3.65 3.52
N SER A 161 -13.90 -2.45 3.66
CA SER A 161 -15.28 -2.30 4.11
C SER A 161 -16.24 -2.83 3.04
N LYS A 162 -17.28 -3.55 3.43
CA LYS A 162 -18.37 -4.00 2.54
C LYS A 162 -19.07 -2.83 1.87
N ASP A 163 -19.06 -1.66 2.52
CA ASP A 163 -19.64 -0.43 1.99
C ASP A 163 -18.76 0.22 0.91
N ASN A 164 -17.45 -0.09 0.90
CA ASN A 164 -16.52 0.35 -0.15
C ASN A 164 -16.56 -0.60 -1.36
N VAL A 165 -17.72 -0.63 -2.03
CA VAL A 165 -18.00 -1.51 -3.18
C VAL A 165 -16.97 -1.33 -4.29
N ALA A 166 -16.50 -0.11 -4.55
CA ALA A 166 -15.51 0.18 -5.57
C ALA A 166 -14.16 -0.51 -5.26
N SER A 167 -13.71 -0.45 -4.00
CA SER A 167 -12.49 -1.11 -3.56
C SER A 167 -12.62 -2.64 -3.68
N TYR A 168 -13.71 -3.21 -3.21
CA TYR A 168 -13.96 -4.65 -3.27
C TYR A 168 -14.01 -5.17 -4.72
N ARG A 169 -14.76 -4.51 -5.59
CA ARG A 169 -14.82 -4.86 -7.03
C ARG A 169 -13.44 -4.78 -7.68
N SER A 170 -12.66 -3.75 -7.38
CA SER A 170 -11.30 -3.58 -7.89
C SER A 170 -10.37 -4.72 -7.44
N ALA A 171 -10.52 -5.22 -6.21
CA ALA A 171 -9.76 -6.38 -5.72
C ALA A 171 -10.12 -7.65 -6.50
N LEU A 172 -11.41 -7.93 -6.66
CA LEU A 172 -11.91 -9.10 -7.41
C LEU A 172 -11.52 -9.06 -8.90
N SER A 173 -11.48 -7.86 -9.50
CA SER A 173 -11.08 -7.69 -10.91
C SER A 173 -9.59 -7.86 -11.15
N ALA A 174 -8.77 -7.72 -10.10
CA ALA A 174 -7.31 -7.81 -10.22
C ALA A 174 -6.75 -9.22 -9.93
N SER A 175 -7.49 -10.06 -9.21
CA SER A 175 -7.01 -11.38 -8.76
C SER A 175 -8.13 -12.24 -8.17
N LYS A 176 -7.83 -13.51 -7.97
CA LYS A 176 -8.65 -14.35 -7.11
C LYS A 176 -8.50 -13.89 -5.66
N VAL A 177 -9.61 -13.78 -4.96
CA VAL A 177 -9.65 -13.30 -3.58
C VAL A 177 -10.35 -14.34 -2.71
N LYS A 178 -9.77 -14.62 -1.55
CA LYS A 178 -10.37 -15.47 -0.51
C LYS A 178 -10.75 -14.63 0.68
N VAL A 179 -12.02 -14.65 1.08
CA VAL A 179 -12.45 -14.08 2.36
C VAL A 179 -11.91 -14.99 3.47
N VAL A 180 -10.98 -14.47 4.26
CA VAL A 180 -10.37 -15.19 5.39
C VAL A 180 -11.26 -15.07 6.61
N LYS A 181 -11.80 -13.86 6.84
CA LYS A 181 -12.62 -13.54 8.01
C LYS A 181 -13.49 -12.32 7.74
N GLU A 182 -14.71 -12.33 8.25
CA GLU A 182 -15.49 -11.11 8.49
C GLU A 182 -15.06 -10.49 9.81
N MET A 183 -14.78 -9.19 9.78
CA MET A 183 -14.34 -8.43 10.94
C MET A 183 -15.49 -7.56 11.48
N GLU A 184 -15.29 -6.97 12.65
CA GLU A 184 -16.16 -5.95 13.19
C GLU A 184 -16.22 -4.74 12.24
N GLU A 185 -17.17 -3.84 12.40
CA GLU A 185 -17.33 -2.61 11.60
C GLU A 185 -17.56 -2.85 10.10
N ASN A 186 -18.25 -3.95 9.75
CA ASN A 186 -18.64 -4.28 8.37
C ASN A 186 -17.42 -4.46 7.41
N GLU A 187 -16.30 -4.96 7.93
CA GLU A 187 -15.07 -5.18 7.16
C GLU A 187 -14.85 -6.64 6.79
N LEU A 188 -14.24 -6.86 5.63
CA LEU A 188 -13.74 -8.15 5.17
C LEU A 188 -12.21 -8.19 5.23
N PHE A 189 -11.65 -9.22 5.85
CA PHE A 189 -10.23 -9.53 5.76
C PHE A 189 -10.03 -10.53 4.62
N LEU A 190 -9.30 -10.09 3.60
CA LEU A 190 -9.11 -10.79 2.34
C LEU A 190 -7.67 -11.26 2.19
N GLU A 191 -7.50 -12.48 1.65
CA GLU A 191 -6.22 -12.98 1.13
C GLU A 191 -6.27 -12.97 -0.40
N ILE A 192 -5.19 -12.47 -1.01
CA ILE A 192 -5.01 -12.40 -2.45
C ILE A 192 -4.31 -13.67 -2.90
N LEU A 193 -4.93 -14.39 -3.80
CA LEU A 193 -4.40 -15.62 -4.35
C LEU A 193 -3.70 -15.36 -5.69
N PRO A 194 -2.69 -16.17 -6.04
CA PRO A 194 -2.06 -16.16 -7.36
C PRO A 194 -3.01 -16.38 -8.52
#